data_409679dd63fad4bad49b564cee97fb4a
#
_entry.id   409679dd63fad4bad49b564cee97fb4a
#
_cell.length_a   1.000
_cell.length_b   1.000
_cell.length_c   1.000
_cell.angle_alpha   90.00
_cell.angle_beta   90.00
_cell.angle_gamma   90.00
#
_symmetry.space_group_name_H-M   'P 1'
#
loop_
_entity.id
_entity.type
_entity.pdbx_description
1 polymer ?
#
loop_
_entity_poly.entity_id
_entity_poly.type
_entity_poly.pdbx_seq_one_letter_code
_entity_poly.pdbx_strand_id
1 'polypeptide(L)'
;MQGFFDSIRLELKNKGVHVMVASPGYFESNFRKNTLKSDGNKEGSSSRDEKGMMSTEVLADKIFMGYKSKNRDLIFTFRGKLAHLIKNWFPKLADRLSYNEILNERESLLKDY
;
A
#
# COMPACT_ATOMS: atom_id res chain seq x y z
N MET A 1 7.25 1.63 10.83
CA MET A 1 7.89 2.14 9.59
C MET A 1 7.75 3.66 9.45
N GLN A 2 6.55 4.26 9.55
CA GLN A 2 6.35 5.72 9.42
C GLN A 2 7.26 6.52 10.37
N GLY A 3 7.24 6.22 11.67
CA GLY A 3 8.05 6.95 12.66
C GLY A 3 9.56 6.89 12.39
N PHE A 4 10.06 5.79 11.84
CA PHE A 4 11.46 5.67 11.42
C PHE A 4 11.80 6.68 10.31
N PHE A 5 10.96 6.75 9.26
CA PHE A 5 11.19 7.72 8.18
C PHE A 5 10.96 9.16 8.62
N ASP A 6 10.10 9.39 9.60
CA ASP A 6 9.92 10.71 10.20
C ASP A 6 11.18 11.16 10.94
N SER A 7 11.82 10.26 11.70
CA SER A 7 13.10 10.53 12.38
C SER A 7 14.21 10.83 11.38
N ILE A 8 14.40 9.96 10.37
CA ILE A 8 15.40 10.19 9.31
C ILE A 8 15.17 11.50 8.59
N ARG A 9 13.92 11.87 8.31
CA ARG A 9 13.57 13.13 7.66
C ARG A 9 14.06 14.35 8.47
N LEU A 10 13.90 14.30 9.79
CA LEU A 10 14.38 15.37 10.68
C LEU A 10 15.90 15.42 10.71
N GLU A 11 16.58 14.29 10.81
CA GLU A 11 18.05 14.22 10.83
C GLU A 11 18.68 14.73 9.53
N LEU A 12 18.04 14.46 8.40
CA LEU A 12 18.55 14.82 7.06
C LEU A 12 18.06 16.18 6.56
N LYS A 13 17.21 16.87 7.32
CA LYS A 13 16.59 18.14 6.91
C LYS A 13 17.62 19.18 6.43
N ASN A 14 18.73 19.31 7.13
CA ASN A 14 19.77 20.31 6.84
C ASN A 14 20.83 19.79 5.84
N LYS A 15 20.69 18.55 5.36
CA LYS A 15 21.65 17.93 4.41
C LYS A 15 21.14 17.94 2.96
N GLY A 16 20.03 18.62 2.68
CA GLY A 16 19.44 18.68 1.34
C GLY A 16 18.82 17.38 0.84
N VAL A 17 18.67 16.38 1.72
CA VAL A 17 18.08 15.08 1.37
C VAL A 17 16.56 15.13 1.56
N HIS A 18 15.82 14.75 0.52
CA HIS A 18 14.36 14.63 0.58
C HIS A 18 13.94 13.18 0.88
N VAL A 19 13.18 12.98 1.95
CA VAL A 19 12.65 11.68 2.36
C VAL A 19 11.15 11.65 2.11
N MET A 20 10.72 10.84 1.16
CA MET A 20 9.31 10.62 0.80
C MET A 20 8.91 9.17 1.11
N VAL A 21 7.73 8.97 1.67
CA VAL A 21 7.12 7.65 1.86
C VAL A 21 5.99 7.49 0.86
N ALA A 22 6.13 6.52 -0.04
CA ALA A 22 5.09 6.16 -1.00
C ALA A 22 4.34 4.91 -0.50
N SER A 23 3.03 5.02 -0.38
CA SER A 23 2.14 3.94 0.05
C SER A 23 1.16 3.62 -1.07
N PRO A 24 1.57 2.81 -2.07
CA PRO A 24 0.66 2.36 -3.12
C PRO A 24 -0.39 1.43 -2.52
N GLY A 25 -1.60 1.48 -3.07
CA GLY A 25 -2.59 0.46 -2.84
C GLY A 25 -2.26 -0.80 -3.66
N TYR A 26 -3.31 -1.49 -4.10
CA TYR A 26 -3.12 -2.60 -5.04
C TYR A 26 -2.77 -2.06 -6.42
N PHE A 27 -1.70 -2.60 -7.00
CA PHE A 27 -1.26 -2.29 -8.35
C PHE A 27 -0.89 -3.58 -9.10
N GLU A 28 -0.97 -3.52 -10.40
CA GLU A 28 -0.63 -4.65 -11.26
C GLU A 28 0.87 -4.94 -11.17
N SER A 29 1.21 -6.18 -10.83
CA SER A 29 2.61 -6.61 -10.80
C SER A 29 2.72 -8.12 -11.04
N ASN A 30 3.86 -8.56 -11.53
CA ASN A 30 4.15 -9.98 -11.71
C ASN A 30 4.43 -10.72 -10.38
N PHE A 31 4.43 -10.02 -9.26
CA PHE A 31 4.73 -10.61 -7.96
C PHE A 31 3.78 -11.78 -7.64
N ARG A 32 2.48 -11.58 -7.81
CA ARG A 32 1.48 -12.62 -7.53
C ARG A 32 1.58 -13.82 -8.46
N LYS A 33 1.82 -13.57 -9.77
CA LYS A 33 2.01 -14.66 -10.75
C LYS A 33 3.22 -15.55 -10.40
N ASN A 34 4.19 -15.00 -9.68
CA ASN A 34 5.39 -15.71 -9.23
C ASN A 34 5.30 -16.20 -7.77
N THR A 35 4.19 -15.94 -7.07
CA THR A 35 3.96 -16.45 -5.71
C THR A 35 3.86 -17.97 -5.74
N LEU A 36 4.52 -18.63 -4.80
CA LEU A 36 4.46 -20.09 -4.65
C LEU A 36 3.25 -20.46 -3.78
N LYS A 37 2.52 -21.47 -4.22
CA LYS A 37 1.50 -22.13 -3.41
C LYS A 37 2.14 -23.00 -2.35
N SER A 38 1.34 -23.52 -1.44
CA SER A 38 1.79 -24.47 -0.41
C SER A 38 2.38 -25.77 -0.97
N ASP A 39 2.05 -26.12 -2.22
CA ASP A 39 2.58 -27.27 -2.96
C ASP A 39 3.90 -26.97 -3.70
N GLY A 40 4.44 -25.75 -3.60
CA GLY A 40 5.66 -25.29 -4.26
C GLY A 40 5.49 -24.90 -5.72
N ASN A 41 4.29 -24.99 -6.29
CA ASN A 41 4.01 -24.55 -7.64
C ASN A 41 3.71 -23.05 -7.68
N LYS A 42 3.97 -22.40 -8.84
CA LYS A 42 3.58 -21.00 -9.04
C LYS A 42 2.05 -20.88 -9.12
N GLU A 43 1.50 -19.85 -8.50
CA GLU A 43 0.05 -19.62 -8.52
C GLU A 43 -0.48 -19.34 -9.94
N GLY A 44 0.36 -18.79 -10.83
CA GLY A 44 0.09 -18.64 -12.26
C GLY A 44 -0.97 -17.59 -12.61
N SER A 45 -1.94 -17.36 -11.73
CA SER A 45 -3.00 -16.36 -11.88
C SER A 45 -3.23 -15.64 -10.56
N SER A 46 -3.65 -14.37 -10.62
CA SER A 46 -4.09 -13.65 -9.44
C SER A 46 -5.50 -14.11 -9.08
N SER A 47 -5.72 -14.55 -7.85
CA SER A 47 -7.07 -14.84 -7.31
C SER A 47 -7.92 -13.58 -7.10
N ARG A 48 -7.34 -12.40 -7.21
CA ARG A 48 -8.04 -11.12 -7.09
C ARG A 48 -8.34 -10.52 -8.47
N ASP A 49 -9.52 -9.92 -8.58
CA ASP A 49 -9.91 -9.17 -9.78
C ASP A 49 -8.95 -7.99 -9.99
N GLU A 50 -8.11 -8.09 -11.04
CA GLU A 50 -7.14 -7.04 -11.41
C GLU A 50 -7.82 -5.86 -12.11
N LYS A 51 -9.13 -5.95 -12.39
CA LYS A 51 -9.90 -4.87 -12.98
C LYS A 51 -9.93 -3.66 -12.02
N GLY A 52 -9.31 -2.58 -12.44
CA GLY A 52 -9.21 -1.34 -11.67
C GLY A 52 -7.94 -1.19 -10.84
N MET A 53 -6.99 -2.13 -10.91
CA MET A 53 -5.66 -1.92 -10.36
C MET A 53 -4.89 -0.89 -11.18
N MET A 54 -4.05 -0.12 -10.48
CA MET A 54 -3.17 0.85 -11.14
C MET A 54 -2.05 0.11 -11.87
N SER A 55 -1.75 0.48 -13.12
CA SER A 55 -0.61 -0.08 -13.83
C SER A 55 0.71 0.39 -13.22
N THR A 56 1.77 -0.38 -13.46
CA THR A 56 3.12 -0.10 -12.94
C THR A 56 3.66 1.23 -13.46
N GLU A 57 3.36 1.56 -14.73
CA GLU A 57 3.79 2.80 -15.38
C GLU A 57 3.13 4.02 -14.71
N VAL A 58 1.82 3.97 -14.52
CA VAL A 58 1.07 5.05 -13.85
C VAL A 58 1.54 5.22 -12.40
N LEU A 59 1.89 4.12 -11.73
CA LEU A 59 2.46 4.17 -10.38
C LEU A 59 3.82 4.88 -10.39
N ALA A 60 4.70 4.52 -11.33
CA ALA A 60 6.02 5.12 -11.46
C ALA A 60 5.95 6.62 -11.74
N ASP A 61 5.07 7.04 -12.67
CA ASP A 61 4.84 8.45 -12.98
C ASP A 61 4.36 9.25 -11.76
N LYS A 62 3.42 8.70 -11.00
CA LYS A 62 2.94 9.36 -9.78
C LYS A 62 4.02 9.47 -8.71
N ILE A 63 4.88 8.45 -8.54
CA ILE A 63 6.03 8.50 -7.63
C ILE A 63 6.99 9.60 -8.09
N PHE A 64 7.30 9.67 -9.37
CA PHE A 64 8.19 10.67 -9.93
C PHE A 64 7.64 12.10 -9.75
N MET A 65 6.34 12.29 -9.99
CA MET A 65 5.68 13.59 -9.77
C MET A 65 5.68 13.97 -8.28
N GLY A 66 5.42 13.00 -7.39
CA GLY A 66 5.49 13.21 -5.94
C GLY A 66 6.90 13.59 -5.48
N TYR A 67 7.93 12.97 -6.05
CA TYR A 67 9.32 13.34 -5.82
C TYR A 67 9.63 14.79 -6.28
N LYS A 68 9.24 15.14 -7.50
CA LYS A 68 9.42 16.51 -8.04
C LYS A 68 8.72 17.55 -7.17
N SER A 69 7.54 17.25 -6.68
CA SER A 69 6.75 18.14 -5.81
C SER A 69 7.20 18.12 -4.35
N LYS A 70 8.26 17.38 -4.03
CA LYS A 70 8.80 17.21 -2.67
C LYS A 70 7.72 16.83 -1.65
N ASN A 71 6.78 15.95 -2.06
CA ASN A 71 5.76 15.44 -1.17
C ASN A 71 6.40 14.62 -0.05
N ARG A 72 5.89 14.78 1.17
CA ARG A 72 6.34 14.01 2.34
C ARG A 72 5.78 12.58 2.30
N ASP A 73 4.48 12.47 2.08
CA ASP A 73 3.74 11.21 2.06
C ASP A 73 2.90 11.15 0.78
N LEU A 74 3.02 10.07 0.04
CA LEU A 74 2.32 9.84 -1.21
C LEU A 74 1.38 8.65 -1.05
N ILE A 75 0.09 8.92 -0.87
CA ILE A 75 -0.96 7.92 -0.75
C ILE A 75 -1.80 7.96 -2.03
N PHE A 76 -1.86 6.84 -2.75
CA PHE A 76 -2.39 6.77 -4.10
C PHE A 76 -3.90 6.60 -4.16
N THR A 77 -4.50 5.97 -3.15
CA THR A 77 -5.92 5.64 -3.15
C THR A 77 -6.70 6.56 -2.21
N PHE A 78 -7.93 6.91 -2.60
CA PHE A 78 -8.83 7.69 -1.75
C PHE A 78 -9.13 6.96 -0.43
N ARG A 79 -9.37 5.64 -0.50
CA ARG A 79 -9.57 4.79 0.70
C ARG A 79 -8.35 4.83 1.62
N GLY A 80 -7.14 4.79 1.07
CA GLY A 80 -5.90 4.91 1.84
C GLY A 80 -5.74 6.27 2.51
N LYS A 81 -6.09 7.37 1.82
CA LYS A 81 -6.10 8.72 2.42
C LYS A 81 -7.08 8.82 3.57
N LEU A 82 -8.29 8.29 3.38
CA LEU A 82 -9.32 8.26 4.42
C LEU A 82 -8.89 7.39 5.61
N ALA A 83 -8.34 6.21 5.35
CA ALA A 83 -7.83 5.31 6.39
C ALA A 83 -6.70 5.97 7.20
N HIS A 84 -5.78 6.69 6.52
CA HIS A 84 -4.72 7.44 7.19
C HIS A 84 -5.27 8.55 8.08
N LEU A 85 -6.28 9.27 7.63
CA LEU A 85 -6.95 10.32 8.41
C LEU A 85 -7.66 9.73 9.63
N ILE A 86 -8.46 8.67 9.43
CA ILE A 86 -9.21 8.01 10.50
C ILE A 86 -8.25 7.44 11.56
N LYS A 87 -7.15 6.80 11.13
CA LYS A 87 -6.14 6.27 12.05
C LYS A 87 -5.56 7.35 12.96
N ASN A 88 -5.33 8.55 12.45
CA ASN A 88 -4.74 9.62 13.22
C ASN A 88 -5.73 10.26 14.21
N TRP A 89 -7.02 10.35 13.86
CA TRP A 89 -8.03 11.02 14.68
C TRP A 89 -8.84 10.05 15.53
N PHE A 90 -9.09 8.85 15.01
CA PHE A 90 -9.94 7.83 15.65
C PHE A 90 -9.30 6.44 15.57
N PRO A 91 -8.18 6.18 16.28
CA PRO A 91 -7.43 4.93 16.15
C PRO A 91 -8.27 3.68 16.44
N LYS A 92 -9.14 3.71 17.46
CA LYS A 92 -10.02 2.59 17.78
C LYS A 92 -11.02 2.26 16.67
N LEU A 93 -11.49 3.27 15.95
CA LEU A 93 -12.38 3.08 14.80
C LEU A 93 -11.59 2.48 13.61
N ALA A 94 -10.37 2.97 13.37
CA ALA A 94 -9.49 2.41 12.37
C ALA A 94 -9.21 0.92 12.60
N ASP A 95 -8.91 0.54 13.84
CA ASP A 95 -8.66 -0.86 14.23
C ASP A 95 -9.89 -1.74 13.94
N ARG A 96 -11.07 -1.28 14.30
CA ARG A 96 -12.32 -2.02 14.06
C ARG A 96 -12.62 -2.21 12.58
N LEU A 97 -12.42 -1.16 11.77
CA LEU A 97 -12.63 -1.24 10.32
C LEU A 97 -11.61 -2.17 9.66
N SER A 98 -10.34 -2.08 10.06
CA SER A 98 -9.29 -2.96 9.56
C SER A 98 -9.52 -4.42 9.94
N TYR A 99 -10.00 -4.67 11.15
CA TYR A 99 -10.33 -6.02 11.59
C TYR A 99 -11.47 -6.64 10.78
N ASN A 100 -12.53 -5.87 10.52
CA ASN A 100 -13.64 -6.34 9.69
C ASN A 100 -13.20 -6.65 8.24
N GLU A 101 -12.29 -5.83 7.67
CA GLU A 101 -11.75 -6.09 6.33
C GLU A 101 -10.94 -7.39 6.28
N ILE A 102 -10.13 -7.65 7.32
CA ILE A 102 -9.36 -8.90 7.44
C ILE A 102 -10.29 -10.12 7.57
N LEU A 103 -11.38 -10.02 8.33
CA LEU A 103 -12.36 -11.10 8.45
C LEU A 103 -13.03 -11.40 7.09
N ASN A 104 -13.45 -10.37 6.37
CA ASN A 104 -14.08 -10.53 5.06
C ASN A 104 -13.11 -11.16 4.04
N GLU A 105 -11.84 -10.75 4.06
CA GLU A 105 -10.81 -11.34 3.19
C GLU A 105 -10.56 -12.82 3.53
N ARG A 106 -10.53 -13.16 4.82
CA ARG A 106 -10.34 -14.54 5.28
C ARG A 106 -11.51 -15.45 4.91
N GLU A 107 -12.75 -14.95 5.02
CA GLU A 107 -13.94 -15.70 4.59
C GLU A 107 -13.96 -15.95 3.07
N SER A 108 -13.50 -14.99 2.27
CA SER A 108 -13.40 -15.17 0.82
C SER A 108 -12.38 -16.24 0.45
N LEU A 109 -11.25 -16.29 1.13
CA LEU A 109 -10.21 -17.31 0.90
C LEU A 109 -10.66 -18.71 1.32
N LEU A 110 -11.55 -18.85 2.31
CA LEU A 110 -12.07 -20.13 2.75
C LEU A 110 -13.19 -20.69 1.85
N LYS A 111 -13.83 -19.85 1.03
CA LYS A 111 -14.83 -20.26 0.05
C LYS A 111 -14.24 -20.88 -1.21
N ASP A 112 -12.97 -20.64 -1.49
CA ASP A 112 -12.26 -21.16 -2.66
C ASP A 112 -11.52 -22.50 -2.37
N TYR A 113 -11.72 -23.07 -1.17
CA TYR A 113 -11.31 -24.40 -0.74
C TYR A 113 -12.51 -25.29 -0.44
#